data_09daa84b2cc7c4af436294d2bc11fd45
#
_entry.id   09daa84b2cc7c4af436294d2bc11fd45
#
_cell.length_a   1.000
_cell.length_b   1.000
_cell.length_c   1.000
_cell.angle_alpha   90.00
_cell.angle_beta   90.00
_cell.angle_gamma   90.00
#
_symmetry.space_group_name_H-M   'P 1'
#
loop_
_entity.id
_entity.type
_entity.pdbx_description
1 polymer ?
#
loop_
_entity_poly.entity_id
_entity_poly.type
_entity_poly.pdbx_seq_one_letter_code
_entity_poly.pdbx_strand_id
1 'polypeptide(L)'
;MTRTVAIGLDGCSWNVLEPLLETGSLPHLAELREQGAHGVLESTVPFYTGPAWASYATGTSPAAHGVWDFMMLREDDVLTPAAEADLRRTTYYELLADDGRPSVLVNLPLDQNGRDGLIVVNSWLTTDDERRIFPLDRRDRYRESLGNYKNYPTTFGAPLDRHLDDLCALEEARFELARELALGDDWEHFFLLFSSTDWLGHAATGLFLAGDESARSAFLRLYAQLDGYIGWFREHVPDALLVVLSDHGQCDETHVAHVNGLLNELGYVKQLRERPAEVHTALAGAEVRAAVRVPTALQGLRSNSAARAAVRLARVALRKAFGVELVTPQRGLDVDRVLSRAFTPTVASYGVYTRDCDDADLARIREALDGMRLDDGRTALDGVWSLPELYGREAAPPAPTFVFAPAIGVRPSVNIRSPVVERVRTHGRGAHQRDGIVLLGGPGVERVELHSAALYDLCPTLLWYMNAPVPADSDGRVLFEAFSAQAANDREVRETADVNRARQAVTVASSGEVEQRLRDLGYL
;
A
#
# COMPACT_ATOMS: atom_id res chain seq x y z
N MET A 1 -17.05 -18.96 -21.03
CA MET A 1 -16.18 -18.92 -19.83
C MET A 1 -16.44 -17.59 -19.13
N THR A 2 -16.60 -17.59 -17.82
CA THR A 2 -16.82 -16.35 -17.06
C THR A 2 -15.48 -15.65 -16.84
N ARG A 3 -15.31 -14.46 -17.39
CA ARG A 3 -14.09 -13.65 -17.20
C ARG A 3 -14.30 -12.53 -16.20
N THR A 4 -13.25 -12.16 -15.50
CA THR A 4 -13.23 -11.00 -14.61
C THR A 4 -11.98 -10.17 -14.84
N VAL A 5 -12.13 -8.85 -14.81
CA VAL A 5 -11.04 -7.86 -14.86
C VAL A 5 -11.16 -6.99 -13.61
N ALA A 6 -10.14 -6.94 -12.79
CA ALA A 6 -10.06 -6.05 -11.64
C ALA A 6 -8.95 -5.02 -11.85
N ILE A 7 -9.29 -3.74 -11.81
CA ILE A 7 -8.36 -2.63 -12.01
C ILE A 7 -8.28 -1.81 -10.72
N GLY A 8 -7.11 -1.86 -10.07
CA GLY A 8 -6.82 -1.05 -8.89
C GLY A 8 -6.36 0.35 -9.27
N LEU A 9 -6.94 1.36 -8.64
CA LEU A 9 -6.50 2.75 -8.64
C LEU A 9 -6.05 3.07 -7.21
N ASP A 10 -4.77 2.82 -6.90
CA ASP A 10 -4.21 2.95 -5.55
C ASP A 10 -4.53 4.31 -4.94
N GLY A 11 -5.07 4.35 -3.73
CA GLY A 11 -5.40 5.58 -3.02
C GLY A 11 -6.51 6.44 -3.63
N CYS A 12 -7.24 5.95 -4.61
CA CYS A 12 -8.33 6.71 -5.25
C CYS A 12 -9.52 6.87 -4.29
N SER A 13 -10.13 8.06 -4.26
CA SER A 13 -11.25 8.38 -3.37
C SER A 13 -12.31 9.24 -4.08
N TRP A 14 -13.54 9.17 -3.61
CA TRP A 14 -14.67 9.90 -4.22
C TRP A 14 -14.49 11.42 -4.18
N ASN A 15 -13.86 11.99 -3.14
CA ASN A 15 -13.56 13.42 -3.07
C ASN A 15 -12.59 13.91 -4.17
N VAL A 16 -11.83 12.99 -4.80
CA VAL A 16 -11.00 13.26 -5.97
C VAL A 16 -11.72 12.88 -7.25
N LEU A 17 -12.34 11.70 -7.30
CA LEU A 17 -12.91 11.15 -8.52
C LEU A 17 -14.18 11.90 -8.97
N GLU A 18 -15.09 12.28 -8.06
CA GLU A 18 -16.33 12.99 -8.42
C GLU A 18 -16.07 14.31 -9.16
N PRO A 19 -15.22 15.24 -8.66
CA PRO A 19 -14.93 16.46 -9.40
C PRO A 19 -14.31 16.21 -10.78
N LEU A 20 -13.57 15.11 -10.95
CA LEU A 20 -13.00 14.74 -12.25
C LEU A 20 -14.05 14.18 -13.20
N LEU A 21 -15.00 13.37 -12.71
CA LEU A 21 -16.13 12.86 -13.50
C LEU A 21 -17.02 14.01 -14.03
N GLU A 22 -17.24 15.04 -13.21
CA GLU A 22 -18.03 16.23 -13.60
C GLU A 22 -17.43 16.99 -14.79
N THR A 23 -16.13 16.83 -15.06
CA THR A 23 -15.49 17.45 -16.25
C THR A 23 -15.92 16.83 -17.57
N GLY A 24 -16.50 15.61 -17.55
CA GLY A 24 -16.81 14.82 -18.74
C GLY A 24 -15.59 14.21 -19.44
N SER A 25 -14.40 14.29 -18.83
CA SER A 25 -13.15 13.80 -19.42
C SER A 25 -12.85 12.34 -19.08
N LEU A 26 -13.67 11.69 -18.26
CA LEU A 26 -13.53 10.29 -17.81
C LEU A 26 -14.79 9.49 -18.24
N PRO A 27 -15.03 9.29 -19.54
CA PRO A 27 -16.28 8.73 -20.01
C PRO A 27 -16.52 7.28 -19.57
N HIS A 28 -15.47 6.45 -19.45
CA HIS A 28 -15.61 5.04 -19.10
C HIS A 28 -15.90 4.84 -17.60
N LEU A 29 -15.27 5.61 -16.74
CA LEU A 29 -15.56 5.62 -15.29
C LEU A 29 -16.94 6.24 -15.00
N ALA A 30 -17.31 7.30 -15.73
CA ALA A 30 -18.64 7.90 -15.64
C ALA A 30 -19.74 6.88 -16.01
N GLU A 31 -19.55 6.15 -17.11
CA GLU A 31 -20.49 5.13 -17.54
C GLU A 31 -20.59 3.96 -16.55
N LEU A 32 -19.46 3.50 -15.98
CA LEU A 32 -19.47 2.48 -14.92
C LEU A 32 -20.27 2.95 -13.70
N ARG A 33 -20.08 4.20 -13.28
CA ARG A 33 -20.84 4.79 -12.17
C ARG A 33 -22.33 4.89 -12.47
N GLU A 34 -22.69 5.29 -13.69
CA GLU A 34 -24.09 5.52 -14.06
C GLU A 34 -24.87 4.24 -14.34
N GLN A 35 -24.22 3.21 -14.86
CA GLN A 35 -24.87 1.98 -15.33
C GLN A 35 -24.64 0.78 -14.45
N GLY A 36 -23.59 0.80 -13.61
CA GLY A 36 -23.17 -0.32 -12.77
C GLY A 36 -23.45 -0.11 -11.28
N ALA A 37 -22.90 -1.02 -10.48
CA ALA A 37 -22.85 -0.89 -9.03
C ALA A 37 -21.65 -0.04 -8.63
N HIS A 38 -21.84 0.89 -7.70
CA HIS A 38 -20.75 1.75 -7.22
C HIS A 38 -20.96 2.16 -5.78
N GLY A 39 -19.90 2.56 -5.09
CA GLY A 39 -20.00 3.03 -3.72
C GLY A 39 -18.66 3.29 -3.06
N VAL A 40 -18.72 3.60 -1.78
CA VAL A 40 -17.53 3.66 -0.92
C VAL A 40 -17.08 2.23 -0.64
N LEU A 41 -15.77 1.99 -0.82
CA LEU A 41 -15.11 0.76 -0.42
C LEU A 41 -14.32 1.02 0.85
N GLU A 42 -14.82 0.51 1.96
CA GLU A 42 -14.18 0.67 3.26
C GLU A 42 -12.91 -0.18 3.35
N SER A 43 -11.77 0.47 3.58
CA SER A 43 -10.49 -0.21 3.76
C SER A 43 -10.37 -0.88 5.13
N THR A 44 -9.38 -1.74 5.28
CA THR A 44 -9.00 -2.34 6.57
C THR A 44 -8.31 -1.33 7.49
N VAL A 45 -8.05 -1.68 8.74
CA VAL A 45 -7.16 -0.94 9.66
C VAL A 45 -5.96 -1.83 9.98
N PRO A 46 -4.75 -1.48 9.56
CA PRO A 46 -4.31 -0.23 8.90
C PRO A 46 -4.87 -0.07 7.48
N PHE A 47 -5.34 1.11 7.14
CA PHE A 47 -5.71 1.46 5.77
C PHE A 47 -4.48 1.96 5.01
N TYR A 48 -3.63 1.02 4.67
CA TYR A 48 -2.35 1.23 4.01
C TYR A 48 -2.15 0.17 2.94
N THR A 49 -1.49 0.50 1.86
CA THR A 49 -1.37 -0.32 0.64
C THR A 49 -1.00 -1.80 0.93
N GLY A 50 0.00 -2.07 1.78
CA GLY A 50 0.43 -3.44 2.08
C GLY A 50 -0.65 -4.32 2.71
N PRO A 51 -1.17 -3.98 3.92
CA PRO A 51 -2.24 -4.73 4.56
C PRO A 51 -3.56 -4.68 3.80
N ALA A 52 -3.87 -3.57 3.11
CA ALA A 52 -5.11 -3.44 2.35
C ALA A 52 -5.15 -4.39 1.14
N TRP A 53 -4.12 -4.41 0.30
CA TRP A 53 -4.06 -5.36 -0.81
C TRP A 53 -3.94 -6.82 -0.37
N ALA A 54 -3.34 -7.10 0.80
CA ALA A 54 -3.38 -8.42 1.41
C ALA A 54 -4.81 -8.82 1.82
N SER A 55 -5.60 -7.88 2.36
CA SER A 55 -7.02 -8.10 2.68
C SER A 55 -7.85 -8.33 1.43
N TYR A 56 -7.65 -7.56 0.36
CA TYR A 56 -8.28 -7.79 -0.94
C TYR A 56 -7.96 -9.19 -1.48
N ALA A 57 -6.69 -9.59 -1.43
CA ALA A 57 -6.24 -10.86 -2.00
C ALA A 57 -6.76 -12.08 -1.23
N THR A 58 -6.97 -11.97 0.07
CA THR A 58 -7.33 -13.09 0.94
C THR A 58 -8.79 -13.11 1.38
N GLY A 59 -9.53 -11.99 1.21
CA GLY A 59 -10.88 -11.83 1.75
C GLY A 59 -10.94 -11.79 3.26
N THR A 60 -9.81 -11.47 3.93
CA THR A 60 -9.71 -11.50 5.39
C THR A 60 -9.02 -10.25 5.95
N SER A 61 -9.21 -10.01 7.24
CA SER A 61 -8.62 -8.90 7.97
C SER A 61 -7.11 -9.12 8.25
N PRO A 62 -6.34 -8.05 8.57
CA PRO A 62 -4.96 -8.15 9.01
C PRO A 62 -4.73 -9.10 10.19
N ALA A 63 -5.70 -9.23 11.10
CA ALA A 63 -5.64 -10.18 12.20
C ALA A 63 -5.65 -11.65 11.73
N ALA A 64 -6.27 -11.92 10.57
CA ALA A 64 -6.32 -13.25 9.99
C ALA A 64 -5.15 -13.51 9.03
N HIS A 65 -4.87 -12.61 8.08
CA HIS A 65 -3.81 -12.84 7.09
C HIS A 65 -2.39 -12.49 7.58
N GLY A 66 -2.25 -11.75 8.70
CA GLY A 66 -0.98 -11.52 9.38
C GLY A 66 -0.09 -10.40 8.83
N VAL A 67 -0.45 -9.72 7.74
CA VAL A 67 0.30 -8.60 7.16
C VAL A 67 -0.20 -7.29 7.75
N TRP A 68 0.68 -6.56 8.46
CA TRP A 68 0.35 -5.32 9.17
C TRP A 68 0.98 -4.09 8.55
N ASP A 69 1.95 -4.29 7.65
CA ASP A 69 2.81 -3.22 7.14
C ASP A 69 3.59 -3.71 5.90
N PHE A 70 4.22 -2.80 5.17
CA PHE A 70 5.26 -3.12 4.20
C PHE A 70 6.54 -3.65 4.84
N MET A 71 6.83 -3.20 6.07
CA MET A 71 7.98 -3.63 6.85
C MET A 71 7.50 -4.38 8.10
N MET A 72 7.53 -5.69 8.01
CA MET A 72 7.09 -6.57 9.09
C MET A 72 8.07 -6.58 10.25
N LEU A 73 7.58 -6.31 11.46
CA LEU A 73 8.35 -6.54 12.69
C LEU A 73 8.51 -8.05 12.89
N ARG A 74 9.75 -8.50 13.11
CA ARG A 74 10.07 -9.91 13.38
C ARG A 74 10.25 -10.15 14.89
N GLU A 75 10.27 -11.43 15.29
CA GLU A 75 10.43 -11.83 16.70
C GLU A 75 11.74 -11.32 17.34
N ASP A 76 12.77 -11.10 16.52
CA ASP A 76 14.07 -10.54 16.92
C ASP A 76 14.12 -8.99 16.89
N ASP A 77 12.96 -8.32 16.78
CA ASP A 77 12.82 -6.86 16.70
C ASP A 77 13.40 -6.22 15.43
N VAL A 78 13.73 -7.02 14.43
CA VAL A 78 14.19 -6.56 13.13
C VAL A 78 12.98 -6.26 12.22
N LEU A 79 13.05 -5.20 11.44
CA LEU A 79 12.10 -4.92 10.37
C LEU A 79 12.62 -5.52 9.07
N THR A 80 11.79 -6.31 8.42
CA THR A 80 12.06 -6.84 7.07
C THR A 80 10.90 -6.57 6.15
N PRO A 81 11.12 -6.42 4.85
CA PRO A 81 10.02 -6.29 3.89
C PRO A 81 9.00 -7.42 4.04
N ALA A 82 7.72 -7.08 3.91
CA ALA A 82 6.65 -8.06 3.82
C ALA A 82 6.78 -8.87 2.53
N ALA A 83 6.47 -10.15 2.61
CA ALA A 83 6.55 -11.08 1.48
C ALA A 83 5.32 -11.98 1.44
N GLU A 84 5.13 -12.69 0.33
CA GLU A 84 4.07 -13.71 0.20
C GLU A 84 4.08 -14.72 1.36
N ALA A 85 5.27 -15.08 1.85
CA ALA A 85 5.43 -16.01 2.98
C ALA A 85 4.83 -15.50 4.31
N ASP A 86 4.57 -14.20 4.42
CA ASP A 86 3.94 -13.60 5.60
C ASP A 86 2.41 -13.78 5.59
N LEU A 87 1.82 -14.05 4.42
CA LEU A 87 0.39 -14.31 4.31
C LEU A 87 0.02 -15.66 4.96
N ARG A 88 -0.86 -15.61 5.93
CA ARG A 88 -1.37 -16.77 6.67
C ARG A 88 -2.69 -17.31 6.11
N ARG A 89 -3.15 -16.73 5.02
CA ARG A 89 -4.39 -17.11 4.32
C ARG A 89 -4.14 -17.35 2.85
N THR A 90 -4.91 -18.26 2.28
CA THR A 90 -4.89 -18.52 0.84
C THR A 90 -5.50 -17.35 0.10
N THR A 91 -4.89 -16.94 -0.98
CA THR A 91 -5.36 -15.83 -1.80
C THR A 91 -6.38 -16.31 -2.84
N TYR A 92 -7.24 -15.40 -3.33
CA TYR A 92 -8.24 -15.75 -4.34
C TYR A 92 -7.60 -16.29 -5.64
N TYR A 93 -6.46 -15.76 -6.05
CA TYR A 93 -5.77 -16.20 -7.26
C TYR A 93 -5.11 -17.58 -7.09
N GLU A 94 -4.72 -17.97 -5.88
CA GLU A 94 -4.30 -19.33 -5.58
C GLU A 94 -5.48 -20.30 -5.68
N LEU A 95 -6.64 -19.91 -5.17
CA LEU A 95 -7.87 -20.71 -5.26
C LEU A 95 -8.33 -20.83 -6.71
N LEU A 96 -8.25 -19.78 -7.52
CA LEU A 96 -8.54 -19.81 -8.94
C LEU A 96 -7.59 -20.75 -9.69
N ALA A 97 -6.29 -20.68 -9.42
CA ALA A 97 -5.30 -21.57 -10.05
C ALA A 97 -5.56 -23.04 -9.70
N ASP A 98 -5.94 -23.33 -8.44
CA ASP A 98 -6.30 -24.70 -8.02
C ASP A 98 -7.60 -25.20 -8.65
N ASP A 99 -8.55 -24.32 -8.93
CA ASP A 99 -9.81 -24.63 -9.63
C ASP A 99 -9.60 -24.68 -11.18
N GLY A 100 -8.34 -24.57 -11.63
CA GLY A 100 -7.97 -24.65 -13.06
C GLY A 100 -8.31 -23.40 -13.86
N ARG A 101 -8.45 -22.24 -13.21
CA ARG A 101 -8.77 -20.94 -13.81
C ARG A 101 -7.52 -20.07 -13.91
N PRO A 102 -6.96 -19.94 -15.12
CA PRO A 102 -5.73 -19.16 -15.29
C PRO A 102 -5.94 -17.69 -14.99
N SER A 103 -4.96 -17.11 -14.32
CA SER A 103 -5.01 -15.71 -13.86
C SER A 103 -3.75 -14.96 -14.23
N VAL A 104 -3.89 -13.65 -14.48
CA VAL A 104 -2.79 -12.70 -14.69
C VAL A 104 -2.86 -11.61 -13.62
N LEU A 105 -1.76 -11.38 -12.91
CA LEU A 105 -1.63 -10.32 -11.91
C LEU A 105 -0.50 -9.37 -12.31
N VAL A 106 -0.81 -8.08 -12.43
CA VAL A 106 0.17 -7.03 -12.76
C VAL A 106 0.23 -6.03 -11.62
N ASN A 107 1.40 -5.92 -10.99
CA ASN A 107 1.73 -4.93 -9.96
C ASN A 107 0.98 -5.10 -8.62
N LEU A 108 0.42 -6.27 -8.32
CA LEU A 108 -0.17 -6.50 -6.98
C LEU A 108 0.96 -6.45 -5.92
N PRO A 109 0.85 -5.62 -4.85
CA PRO A 109 1.82 -5.59 -3.77
C PRO A 109 1.95 -6.94 -3.06
N LEU A 110 3.11 -7.17 -2.43
CA LEU A 110 3.62 -8.45 -1.95
C LEU A 110 4.02 -9.36 -3.12
N ASP A 111 5.34 -9.35 -3.40
CA ASP A 111 5.93 -10.13 -4.49
C ASP A 111 5.52 -11.60 -4.42
N GLN A 112 5.00 -12.09 -5.53
CA GLN A 112 4.50 -13.44 -5.67
C GLN A 112 5.53 -14.34 -6.33
N ASN A 113 5.49 -15.63 -5.98
CA ASN A 113 6.12 -16.66 -6.79
C ASN A 113 5.12 -17.13 -7.85
N GLY A 114 5.59 -17.33 -9.08
CA GLY A 114 4.76 -17.92 -10.12
C GLY A 114 4.39 -19.37 -9.76
N ARG A 115 3.22 -19.79 -10.21
CA ARG A 115 2.73 -21.17 -10.11
C ARG A 115 1.95 -21.52 -11.38
N ASP A 116 1.65 -22.80 -11.56
CA ASP A 116 0.83 -23.23 -12.69
C ASP A 116 -0.53 -22.53 -12.67
N GLY A 117 -0.95 -22.03 -13.82
CA GLY A 117 -2.18 -21.27 -13.97
C GLY A 117 -2.10 -19.79 -13.51
N LEU A 118 -0.93 -19.31 -13.10
CA LEU A 118 -0.76 -17.93 -12.65
C LEU A 118 0.42 -17.23 -13.32
N ILE A 119 0.14 -16.14 -14.04
CA ILE A 119 1.16 -15.21 -14.55
C ILE A 119 1.20 -14.00 -13.61
N VAL A 120 2.39 -13.67 -13.14
CA VAL A 120 2.60 -12.53 -12.24
C VAL A 120 3.66 -11.60 -12.81
N VAL A 121 3.33 -10.31 -12.94
CA VAL A 121 4.30 -9.23 -13.05
C VAL A 121 4.40 -8.57 -11.69
N ASN A 122 5.50 -8.79 -11.01
CA ASN A 122 5.69 -8.34 -9.62
C ASN A 122 5.70 -6.82 -9.49
N SER A 123 5.36 -6.35 -8.29
CA SER A 123 5.08 -4.97 -7.98
C SER A 123 6.34 -4.08 -7.91
N TRP A 124 6.12 -2.81 -7.62
CA TRP A 124 7.17 -1.81 -7.38
C TRP A 124 8.07 -2.14 -6.16
N LEU A 125 7.67 -3.08 -5.30
CA LEU A 125 8.51 -3.59 -4.21
C LEU A 125 9.64 -4.48 -4.73
N THR A 126 9.48 -5.12 -5.89
CA THR A 126 10.50 -5.99 -6.47
C THR A 126 11.71 -5.17 -6.96
N THR A 127 12.88 -5.48 -6.41
CA THR A 127 14.15 -4.86 -6.79
C THR A 127 15.01 -5.77 -7.68
N ASP A 128 14.61 -7.03 -7.84
CA ASP A 128 15.30 -8.04 -8.64
C ASP A 128 14.63 -8.18 -10.01
N ASP A 129 15.34 -7.80 -11.07
CA ASP A 129 14.86 -7.90 -12.45
C ASP A 129 14.59 -9.34 -12.89
N GLU A 130 15.27 -10.34 -12.30
CA GLU A 130 15.03 -11.75 -12.62
C GLU A 130 13.69 -12.24 -12.09
N ARG A 131 13.17 -11.60 -11.05
CA ARG A 131 11.87 -11.91 -10.42
C ARG A 131 10.72 -11.03 -10.91
N ARG A 132 10.94 -10.21 -11.92
CA ARG A 132 9.95 -9.25 -12.41
C ARG A 132 8.71 -9.93 -12.98
N ILE A 133 8.85 -11.07 -13.67
CA ILE A 133 7.74 -11.83 -14.22
C ILE A 133 7.89 -13.33 -13.96
N PHE A 134 6.77 -13.99 -13.66
CA PHE A 134 6.64 -15.44 -13.57
C PHE A 134 5.44 -15.92 -14.40
N PRO A 135 5.47 -17.14 -14.96
CA PRO A 135 6.64 -18.05 -14.99
C PRO A 135 7.78 -17.46 -15.83
N LEU A 136 9.01 -17.91 -15.58
CA LEU A 136 10.23 -17.32 -16.16
C LEU A 136 10.31 -17.43 -17.70
N ASP A 137 9.66 -18.40 -18.32
CA ASP A 137 9.58 -18.55 -19.77
C ASP A 137 8.82 -17.38 -20.44
N ARG A 138 7.95 -16.69 -19.70
CA ARG A 138 7.27 -15.48 -20.18
C ARG A 138 8.22 -14.30 -20.37
N ARG A 139 9.36 -14.28 -19.69
CA ARG A 139 10.38 -13.22 -19.81
C ARG A 139 10.90 -13.03 -21.23
N ASP A 140 11.13 -14.14 -21.95
CA ASP A 140 11.61 -14.05 -23.33
C ASP A 140 10.53 -13.57 -24.29
N ARG A 141 9.29 -13.98 -24.06
CA ARG A 141 8.14 -13.57 -24.86
C ARG A 141 7.85 -12.07 -24.75
N TYR A 142 7.92 -11.50 -23.56
CA TYR A 142 7.62 -10.10 -23.26
C TYR A 142 8.85 -9.26 -23.01
N ARG A 143 10.01 -9.64 -23.55
CA ARG A 143 11.31 -9.03 -23.29
C ARG A 143 11.34 -7.53 -23.57
N GLU A 144 10.74 -7.07 -24.68
CA GLU A 144 10.73 -5.66 -25.08
C GLU A 144 9.90 -4.82 -24.10
N SER A 145 8.69 -5.23 -23.83
CA SER A 145 7.78 -4.53 -22.91
C SER A 145 8.31 -4.54 -21.48
N LEU A 146 8.89 -5.66 -21.02
CA LEU A 146 9.57 -5.74 -19.73
C LEU A 146 10.80 -4.82 -19.65
N GLY A 147 11.52 -4.63 -20.77
CA GLY A 147 12.65 -3.69 -20.85
C GLY A 147 12.22 -2.22 -20.70
N ASN A 148 11.03 -1.89 -21.17
CA ASN A 148 10.43 -0.56 -21.04
C ASN A 148 9.67 -0.38 -19.71
N TYR A 149 9.29 -1.47 -19.07
CA TYR A 149 8.51 -1.47 -17.85
C TYR A 149 9.31 -0.92 -16.67
N LYS A 150 8.94 0.27 -16.21
CA LYS A 150 9.42 0.84 -14.96
C LYS A 150 8.36 0.56 -13.89
N ASN A 151 8.75 -0.04 -12.79
CA ASN A 151 7.81 -0.34 -11.70
C ASN A 151 7.78 0.75 -10.61
N TYR A 152 8.68 1.75 -10.68
CA TYR A 152 8.85 2.76 -9.65
C TYR A 152 9.30 4.11 -10.24
N PRO A 153 8.69 5.25 -9.86
CA PRO A 153 9.08 6.56 -10.35
C PRO A 153 10.39 7.04 -9.72
N THR A 154 11.11 7.90 -10.44
CA THR A 154 12.40 8.43 -10.01
C THR A 154 12.37 9.91 -9.63
N THR A 155 11.19 10.53 -9.68
CA THR A 155 11.00 11.99 -9.61
C THR A 155 10.33 12.46 -8.32
N PHE A 156 10.35 11.65 -7.26
CA PHE A 156 9.84 12.08 -5.95
C PHE A 156 10.50 13.36 -5.46
N GLY A 157 9.68 14.35 -5.07
CA GLY A 157 10.16 15.67 -4.65
C GLY A 157 10.58 16.60 -5.79
N ALA A 158 10.40 16.18 -7.05
CA ALA A 158 10.52 17.07 -8.20
C ALA A 158 9.31 18.04 -8.31
N PRO A 159 9.37 19.08 -9.16
CA PRO A 159 8.18 19.86 -9.52
C PRO A 159 7.05 18.95 -10.05
N LEU A 160 5.81 19.33 -9.77
CA LEU A 160 4.62 18.50 -10.02
C LEU A 160 4.48 18.06 -11.48
N ASP A 161 4.74 18.95 -12.42
CA ASP A 161 4.72 18.67 -13.86
C ASP A 161 5.68 17.57 -14.28
N ARG A 162 6.93 17.66 -13.81
CA ARG A 162 7.94 16.63 -14.07
C ARG A 162 7.62 15.31 -13.40
N HIS A 163 7.06 15.34 -12.18
CA HIS A 163 6.63 14.12 -11.50
C HIS A 163 5.48 13.46 -12.25
N LEU A 164 4.47 14.24 -12.67
CA LEU A 164 3.37 13.77 -13.49
C LEU A 164 3.82 13.13 -14.81
N ASP A 165 4.77 13.73 -15.51
CA ASP A 165 5.32 13.16 -16.77
C ASP A 165 5.93 11.77 -16.53
N ASP A 166 6.67 11.59 -15.42
CA ASP A 166 7.25 10.29 -15.05
C ASP A 166 6.17 9.27 -14.68
N LEU A 167 5.14 9.69 -13.94
CA LEU A 167 4.00 8.85 -13.57
C LEU A 167 3.20 8.40 -14.80
N CYS A 168 2.87 9.32 -15.70
CA CYS A 168 2.14 9.00 -16.92
C CYS A 168 2.92 8.01 -17.82
N ALA A 169 4.23 8.23 -18.00
CA ALA A 169 5.07 7.34 -18.78
C ALA A 169 5.21 5.95 -18.14
N LEU A 170 5.23 5.88 -16.79
CA LEU A 170 5.28 4.62 -16.06
C LEU A 170 4.00 3.81 -16.26
N GLU A 171 2.82 4.46 -16.14
CA GLU A 171 1.55 3.77 -16.33
C GLU A 171 1.28 3.39 -17.79
N GLU A 172 1.79 4.16 -18.76
CA GLU A 172 1.75 3.75 -20.16
C GLU A 172 2.53 2.47 -20.39
N ALA A 173 3.78 2.38 -19.90
CA ALA A 173 4.59 1.17 -20.04
C ALA A 173 3.96 -0.03 -19.31
N ARG A 174 3.30 0.19 -18.16
CA ARG A 174 2.57 -0.84 -17.43
C ARG A 174 1.37 -1.34 -18.21
N PHE A 175 0.58 -0.43 -18.76
CA PHE A 175 -0.58 -0.78 -19.55
C PHE A 175 -0.19 -1.52 -20.84
N GLU A 176 0.85 -1.10 -21.54
CA GLU A 176 1.33 -1.79 -22.75
C GLU A 176 1.70 -3.26 -22.46
N LEU A 177 2.42 -3.52 -21.38
CA LEU A 177 2.72 -4.89 -20.95
C LEU A 177 1.43 -5.66 -20.57
N ALA A 178 0.52 -5.02 -19.83
CA ALA A 178 -0.76 -5.63 -19.45
C ALA A 178 -1.61 -5.96 -20.69
N ARG A 179 -1.64 -5.08 -21.69
CA ARG A 179 -2.33 -5.27 -22.96
C ARG A 179 -1.76 -6.47 -23.75
N GLU A 180 -0.44 -6.57 -23.83
CA GLU A 180 0.20 -7.73 -24.49
C GLU A 180 -0.11 -9.03 -23.78
N LEU A 181 -0.09 -9.07 -22.44
CA LEU A 181 -0.49 -10.22 -21.64
C LEU A 181 -1.96 -10.59 -21.86
N ALA A 182 -2.85 -9.60 -21.88
CA ALA A 182 -4.28 -9.82 -22.08
C ALA A 182 -4.63 -10.39 -23.46
N LEU A 183 -3.85 -10.03 -24.50
CA LEU A 183 -4.05 -10.52 -25.88
C LEU A 183 -3.27 -11.80 -26.17
N GLY A 184 -2.18 -12.05 -25.45
CA GLY A 184 -1.20 -13.07 -25.77
C GLY A 184 -1.28 -14.35 -24.96
N ASP A 185 -1.93 -14.34 -23.81
CA ASP A 185 -2.07 -15.48 -22.90
C ASP A 185 -3.52 -15.84 -22.64
N ASP A 186 -3.77 -17.08 -22.24
CA ASP A 186 -5.08 -17.52 -21.78
C ASP A 186 -5.27 -17.11 -20.33
N TRP A 187 -6.42 -16.49 -20.02
CA TRP A 187 -6.78 -16.10 -18.66
C TRP A 187 -8.30 -16.04 -18.50
N GLU A 188 -8.76 -16.28 -17.27
CA GLU A 188 -10.14 -16.06 -16.83
C GLU A 188 -10.24 -14.91 -15.83
N HIS A 189 -9.16 -14.63 -15.07
CA HIS A 189 -9.05 -13.47 -14.20
C HIS A 189 -7.84 -12.61 -14.57
N PHE A 190 -8.04 -11.30 -14.66
CA PHE A 190 -6.97 -10.33 -14.90
C PHE A 190 -7.00 -9.23 -13.82
N PHE A 191 -5.90 -9.05 -13.12
CA PHE A 191 -5.71 -7.96 -12.17
C PHE A 191 -4.62 -7.00 -12.65
N LEU A 192 -4.90 -5.70 -12.58
CA LEU A 192 -3.96 -4.63 -12.94
C LEU A 192 -4.04 -3.50 -11.92
N LEU A 193 -2.92 -3.15 -11.29
CA LEU A 193 -2.85 -2.03 -10.34
C LEU A 193 -2.09 -0.85 -10.90
N PHE A 194 -2.71 0.32 -10.91
CA PHE A 194 -2.11 1.61 -11.16
C PHE A 194 -1.77 2.30 -9.83
N SER A 195 -0.47 2.39 -9.50
CA SER A 195 -0.02 2.99 -8.24
C SER A 195 0.20 4.50 -8.33
N SER A 196 0.21 5.07 -9.54
CA SER A 196 0.50 6.50 -9.73
C SER A 196 -0.60 7.41 -9.18
N THR A 197 -1.81 6.91 -8.98
CA THR A 197 -2.91 7.65 -8.33
C THR A 197 -2.58 7.98 -6.88
N ASP A 198 -2.00 7.04 -6.14
CA ASP A 198 -1.53 7.25 -4.76
C ASP A 198 -0.30 8.18 -4.72
N TRP A 199 0.67 7.97 -5.60
CA TRP A 199 1.89 8.78 -5.63
C TRP A 199 1.61 10.25 -6.01
N LEU A 200 0.73 10.50 -6.98
CA LEU A 200 0.26 11.84 -7.30
C LEU A 200 -0.54 12.43 -6.12
N GLY A 201 -1.35 11.60 -5.51
CA GLY A 201 -2.15 11.99 -4.36
C GLY A 201 -1.31 12.45 -3.18
N HIS A 202 -0.29 11.72 -2.80
CA HIS A 202 0.67 12.16 -1.79
C HIS A 202 1.35 13.49 -2.12
N ALA A 203 1.58 13.74 -3.41
CA ALA A 203 2.21 14.98 -3.86
C ALA A 203 1.26 16.18 -3.83
N ALA A 204 -0.04 16.01 -4.14
CA ALA A 204 -0.88 17.13 -4.52
C ALA A 204 -2.37 17.04 -4.16
N THR A 205 -2.87 16.03 -3.40
CA THR A 205 -4.31 15.95 -3.05
C THR A 205 -4.80 17.19 -2.30
N GLY A 206 -4.02 17.72 -1.35
CA GLY A 206 -4.42 18.93 -0.64
C GLY A 206 -4.51 20.16 -1.56
N LEU A 207 -3.60 20.30 -2.54
CA LEU A 207 -3.69 21.35 -3.56
C LEU A 207 -4.94 21.17 -4.45
N PHE A 208 -5.20 19.94 -4.88
CA PHE A 208 -6.36 19.61 -5.69
C PHE A 208 -7.67 20.00 -4.99
N LEU A 209 -7.83 19.58 -3.73
CA LEU A 209 -9.01 19.88 -2.90
C LEU A 209 -9.14 21.37 -2.58
N ALA A 210 -8.01 22.09 -2.48
CA ALA A 210 -8.01 23.56 -2.34
C ALA A 210 -8.34 24.30 -3.65
N GLY A 211 -8.46 23.59 -4.77
CA GLY A 211 -8.83 24.19 -6.05
C GLY A 211 -7.64 24.75 -6.84
N ASP A 212 -6.41 24.33 -6.55
CA ASP A 212 -5.24 24.71 -7.35
C ASP A 212 -5.38 24.17 -8.78
N GLU A 213 -5.28 25.07 -9.78
CA GLU A 213 -5.50 24.73 -11.19
C GLU A 213 -4.41 23.78 -11.73
N SER A 214 -3.16 23.90 -11.27
CA SER A 214 -2.06 23.03 -11.71
C SER A 214 -2.29 21.61 -11.18
N ALA A 215 -2.66 21.47 -9.91
CA ALA A 215 -3.00 20.19 -9.33
C ALA A 215 -4.21 19.55 -10.01
N ARG A 216 -5.29 20.31 -10.23
CA ARG A 216 -6.49 19.84 -10.96
C ARG A 216 -6.15 19.34 -12.36
N SER A 217 -5.34 20.08 -13.10
CA SER A 217 -4.87 19.68 -14.43
C SER A 217 -4.02 18.41 -14.37
N ALA A 218 -3.17 18.26 -13.36
CA ALA A 218 -2.33 17.08 -13.19
C ALA A 218 -3.16 15.82 -12.90
N PHE A 219 -4.12 15.91 -11.97
CA PHE A 219 -5.04 14.80 -11.68
C PHE A 219 -5.88 14.44 -12.91
N LEU A 220 -6.45 15.44 -13.58
CA LEU A 220 -7.26 15.20 -14.78
C LEU A 220 -6.46 14.48 -15.87
N ARG A 221 -5.22 14.89 -16.12
CA ARG A 221 -4.35 14.26 -17.13
C ARG A 221 -4.07 12.79 -16.81
N LEU A 222 -3.68 12.48 -15.56
CA LEU A 222 -3.41 11.10 -15.16
C LEU A 222 -4.69 10.24 -15.22
N TYR A 223 -5.77 10.71 -14.62
CA TYR A 223 -7.03 9.95 -14.57
C TYR A 223 -7.66 9.75 -15.94
N ALA A 224 -7.56 10.73 -16.86
CA ALA A 224 -8.03 10.57 -18.24
C ALA A 224 -7.22 9.51 -19.01
N GLN A 225 -5.92 9.41 -18.76
CA GLN A 225 -5.10 8.34 -19.31
C GLN A 225 -5.54 6.97 -18.79
N LEU A 226 -5.77 6.84 -17.47
CA LEU A 226 -6.22 5.59 -16.85
C LEU A 226 -7.64 5.21 -17.28
N ASP A 227 -8.53 6.19 -17.43
CA ASP A 227 -9.89 5.98 -17.96
C ASP A 227 -9.85 5.36 -19.36
N GLY A 228 -8.94 5.84 -20.22
CA GLY A 228 -8.71 5.25 -21.53
C GLY A 228 -8.26 3.78 -21.48
N TYR A 229 -7.45 3.41 -20.49
CA TYR A 229 -7.02 2.02 -20.28
C TYR A 229 -8.16 1.12 -19.77
N ILE A 230 -8.99 1.64 -18.88
CA ILE A 230 -10.24 0.99 -18.44
C ILE A 230 -11.17 0.77 -19.64
N GLY A 231 -11.32 1.79 -20.49
CA GLY A 231 -12.09 1.72 -21.73
C GLY A 231 -11.60 0.62 -22.66
N TRP A 232 -10.29 0.47 -22.81
CA TRP A 232 -9.71 -0.59 -23.62
C TRP A 232 -10.16 -1.98 -23.15
N PHE A 233 -10.15 -2.28 -21.85
CA PHE A 233 -10.62 -3.56 -21.32
C PHE A 233 -12.12 -3.76 -21.58
N ARG A 234 -12.94 -2.70 -21.42
CA ARG A 234 -14.37 -2.77 -21.71
C ARG A 234 -14.67 -3.12 -23.18
N GLU A 235 -13.88 -2.57 -24.10
CA GLU A 235 -14.04 -2.80 -25.54
C GLU A 235 -13.55 -4.19 -25.96
N HIS A 236 -12.45 -4.67 -25.38
CA HIS A 236 -11.81 -5.93 -25.82
C HIS A 236 -12.28 -7.15 -25.03
N VAL A 237 -12.88 -6.96 -23.86
CA VAL A 237 -13.42 -8.03 -23.01
C VAL A 237 -14.82 -7.66 -22.51
N PRO A 238 -15.79 -7.38 -23.42
CA PRO A 238 -17.11 -6.85 -23.04
C PRO A 238 -17.95 -7.80 -22.19
N ASP A 239 -17.66 -9.10 -22.24
CA ASP A 239 -18.36 -10.14 -21.48
C ASP A 239 -17.75 -10.41 -20.09
N ALA A 240 -16.72 -9.63 -19.68
CA ALA A 240 -16.14 -9.75 -18.35
C ALA A 240 -16.89 -8.93 -17.31
N LEU A 241 -16.90 -9.40 -16.06
CA LEU A 241 -17.12 -8.53 -14.92
C LEU A 241 -15.92 -7.60 -14.80
N LEU A 242 -16.13 -6.31 -14.91
CA LEU A 242 -15.12 -5.29 -14.64
C LEU A 242 -15.34 -4.73 -13.23
N VAL A 243 -14.28 -4.75 -12.42
CA VAL A 243 -14.22 -4.16 -11.09
C VAL A 243 -13.14 -3.09 -11.09
N VAL A 244 -13.50 -1.85 -10.82
CA VAL A 244 -12.54 -0.78 -10.53
C VAL A 244 -12.61 -0.49 -9.03
N LEU A 245 -11.46 -0.51 -8.37
CA LEU A 245 -11.39 -0.39 -6.92
C LEU A 245 -10.17 0.40 -6.46
N SER A 246 -10.21 0.89 -5.23
CA SER A 246 -9.02 1.35 -4.52
C SER A 246 -8.90 0.65 -3.17
N ASP A 247 -7.68 0.51 -2.70
CA ASP A 247 -7.37 -0.12 -1.42
C ASP A 247 -7.62 0.80 -0.22
N HIS A 248 -7.53 2.09 -0.40
CA HIS A 248 -7.87 3.19 0.52
C HIS A 248 -8.15 4.46 -0.28
N GLY A 249 -8.49 5.54 0.40
CA GLY A 249 -8.64 6.86 -0.20
C GLY A 249 -7.57 7.84 0.24
N GLN A 250 -7.69 9.09 -0.20
CA GLN A 250 -6.80 10.20 0.17
C GLN A 250 -7.59 11.47 0.54
N CYS A 251 -6.99 12.24 1.45
CA CYS A 251 -7.49 13.53 1.92
C CYS A 251 -6.36 14.56 2.05
N ASP A 252 -6.68 15.83 2.35
CA ASP A 252 -5.66 16.86 2.63
C ASP A 252 -4.92 16.55 3.94
N GLU A 253 -3.58 16.56 3.92
CA GLU A 253 -2.74 16.42 5.12
C GLU A 253 -2.74 17.73 5.93
N THR A 254 -3.47 17.77 7.02
CA THR A 254 -3.60 18.95 7.88
C THR A 254 -2.80 18.89 9.19
N HIS A 255 -2.59 17.68 9.73
CA HIS A 255 -1.90 17.44 10.99
C HIS A 255 -1.00 16.22 10.93
N VAL A 256 -0.04 16.17 11.86
CA VAL A 256 0.82 15.02 12.11
C VAL A 256 0.68 14.58 13.55
N ALA A 257 0.43 13.29 13.78
CA ALA A 257 0.33 12.68 15.11
C ALA A 257 1.58 11.83 15.41
N HIS A 258 2.38 12.27 16.39
CA HIS A 258 3.63 11.62 16.79
C HIS A 258 3.37 10.56 17.87
N VAL A 259 2.96 9.36 17.46
CA VAL A 259 2.56 8.28 18.39
C VAL A 259 3.72 7.88 19.30
N ASN A 260 4.93 7.69 18.76
CA ASN A 260 6.10 7.42 19.61
C ASN A 260 6.48 8.60 20.51
N GLY A 261 6.14 9.84 20.12
CA GLY A 261 6.27 11.02 20.98
C GLY A 261 5.40 10.89 22.24
N LEU A 262 4.13 10.54 22.07
CA LEU A 262 3.20 10.28 23.18
C LEU A 262 3.69 9.13 24.08
N LEU A 263 4.06 8.00 23.49
CA LEU A 263 4.56 6.85 24.24
C LEU A 263 5.87 7.16 25.00
N ASN A 264 6.70 8.06 24.46
CA ASN A 264 7.90 8.55 25.14
C ASN A 264 7.55 9.47 26.32
N GLU A 265 6.58 10.39 26.19
CA GLU A 265 6.10 11.21 27.29
C GLU A 265 5.52 10.35 28.44
N LEU A 266 4.89 9.23 28.12
CA LEU A 266 4.42 8.24 29.08
C LEU A 266 5.54 7.37 29.69
N GLY A 267 6.75 7.40 29.14
CA GLY A 267 7.91 6.65 29.62
C GLY A 267 8.05 5.21 29.08
N TYR A 268 7.29 4.84 28.05
CA TYR A 268 7.34 3.50 27.48
C TYR A 268 8.39 3.33 26.38
N VAL A 269 8.78 4.42 25.69
CA VAL A 269 9.80 4.41 24.64
C VAL A 269 11.18 4.63 25.23
N LYS A 270 12.15 3.84 24.76
CA LYS A 270 13.59 4.12 24.96
C LYS A 270 14.15 4.65 23.64
N GLN A 271 14.77 5.84 23.75
CA GLN A 271 15.46 6.42 22.59
C GLN A 271 16.80 5.74 22.37
N LEU A 272 17.12 5.44 21.12
CA LEU A 272 18.47 5.10 20.75
C LEU A 272 19.36 6.29 21.10
N ARG A 273 20.30 6.11 22.05
CA ARG A 273 21.36 7.09 22.24
C ARG A 273 22.12 7.18 20.92
N GLU A 274 22.46 8.39 20.46
CA GLU A 274 23.24 8.63 19.25
C GLU A 274 24.39 7.61 19.18
N ARG A 275 24.23 6.59 18.36
CA ARG A 275 25.37 5.76 17.96
C ARG A 275 26.19 6.59 16.98
N PRO A 276 27.54 6.61 17.10
CA PRO A 276 28.37 7.17 16.05
C PRO A 276 27.97 6.55 14.72
N ALA A 277 27.91 7.35 13.63
CA ALA A 277 27.62 6.83 12.30
C ALA A 277 28.54 5.66 12.01
N GLU A 278 28.00 4.46 11.82
CA GLU A 278 28.77 3.29 11.47
C GLU A 278 29.16 3.40 9.99
N VAL A 279 30.44 3.30 9.71
CA VAL A 279 30.97 3.26 8.34
C VAL A 279 31.20 1.79 8.01
N HIS A 280 30.45 1.27 7.07
CA HIS A 280 30.70 -0.06 6.52
C HIS A 280 31.74 0.06 5.40
N THR A 281 32.89 -0.56 5.58
CA THR A 281 33.90 -0.71 4.53
C THR A 281 34.00 -2.17 4.13
N ALA A 282 33.70 -2.47 2.87
CA ALA A 282 33.97 -3.78 2.30
C ALA A 282 35.42 -3.76 1.76
N LEU A 283 36.35 -4.30 2.50
CA LEU A 283 37.73 -4.55 2.06
C LEU A 283 37.97 -6.05 2.01
N ALA A 284 38.09 -6.58 0.80
CA ALA A 284 38.65 -7.91 0.52
C ALA A 284 38.12 -9.06 1.41
N GLY A 285 36.79 -9.18 1.53
CA GLY A 285 36.14 -10.31 2.19
C GLY A 285 36.06 -10.25 3.73
N ALA A 286 36.45 -9.12 4.34
CA ALA A 286 36.25 -8.88 5.77
C ALA A 286 35.41 -7.60 5.97
N GLU A 287 34.29 -7.72 6.69
CA GLU A 287 33.54 -6.55 7.15
C GLU A 287 34.29 -5.84 8.27
N VAL A 288 34.79 -4.64 7.99
CA VAL A 288 35.38 -3.77 9.01
C VAL A 288 34.35 -2.70 9.39
N ARG A 289 33.87 -2.72 10.62
CA ARG A 289 32.99 -1.69 11.18
C ARG A 289 33.85 -0.59 11.79
N ALA A 290 33.83 0.61 11.21
CA ALA A 290 34.49 1.78 11.78
C ALA A 290 33.46 2.89 12.02
N ALA A 291 33.47 3.46 13.24
CA ALA A 291 32.61 4.58 13.62
C ALA A 291 33.29 5.91 13.28
N VAL A 292 32.70 6.72 12.39
CA VAL A 292 33.18 8.09 12.10
C VAL A 292 32.23 9.11 12.72
N ARG A 293 32.72 9.92 13.64
CA ARG A 293 31.98 11.08 14.19
C ARG A 293 31.86 12.17 13.13
N VAL A 294 30.64 12.50 12.71
CA VAL A 294 30.37 13.71 11.91
C VAL A 294 30.35 14.93 12.86
N PRO A 295 31.22 15.94 12.63
CA PRO A 295 31.25 17.12 13.50
C PRO A 295 29.89 17.83 13.54
N THR A 296 29.46 18.20 14.73
CA THR A 296 28.17 18.90 15.01
C THR A 296 28.01 20.19 14.20
N ALA A 297 29.13 20.85 13.83
CA ALA A 297 29.13 22.05 13.01
C ALA A 297 28.54 21.86 11.59
N LEU A 298 28.50 20.63 11.06
CA LEU A 298 27.92 20.33 9.75
C LEU A 298 26.41 20.06 9.81
N GLN A 299 25.84 19.92 10.99
CA GLN A 299 24.40 19.66 11.15
C GLN A 299 23.55 20.92 10.88
N GLY A 300 24.11 22.14 11.09
CA GLY A 300 23.42 23.42 10.84
C GLY A 300 23.32 23.84 9.35
N LEU A 301 24.06 23.18 8.45
CA LEU A 301 24.14 23.58 7.03
C LEU A 301 23.03 22.94 6.15
N ARG A 302 22.04 22.25 6.76
CA ARG A 302 21.02 21.46 6.04
C ARG A 302 19.93 22.28 5.32
N SER A 303 19.82 23.57 5.58
CA SER A 303 18.83 24.46 4.94
C SER A 303 19.27 25.02 3.57
N ASN A 304 20.53 24.85 3.17
CA ASN A 304 21.08 25.42 1.94
C ASN A 304 21.22 24.33 0.84
N SER A 305 20.67 24.60 -0.35
CA SER A 305 20.71 23.70 -1.52
C SER A 305 22.15 23.37 -1.97
N ALA A 306 23.07 24.34 -1.88
CA ALA A 306 24.48 24.15 -2.22
C ALA A 306 25.20 23.20 -1.24
N ALA A 307 24.87 23.26 0.05
CA ALA A 307 25.43 22.36 1.05
C ALA A 307 24.96 20.92 0.87
N ARG A 308 23.68 20.72 0.44
CA ARG A 308 23.16 19.40 0.09
C ARG A 308 23.86 18.80 -1.12
N ALA A 309 24.13 19.61 -2.16
CA ALA A 309 24.87 19.19 -3.34
C ALA A 309 26.32 18.81 -2.99
N ALA A 310 26.98 19.57 -2.12
CA ALA A 310 28.35 19.28 -1.67
C ALA A 310 28.42 17.98 -0.86
N VAL A 311 27.46 17.70 0.01
CA VAL A 311 27.36 16.45 0.77
C VAL A 311 27.10 15.26 -0.18
N ARG A 312 26.27 15.45 -1.21
CA ARG A 312 26.00 14.40 -2.23
C ARG A 312 27.27 14.09 -3.05
N LEU A 313 28.02 15.11 -3.48
CA LEU A 313 29.28 14.93 -4.21
C LEU A 313 30.37 14.28 -3.34
N ALA A 314 30.46 14.65 -2.06
CA ALA A 314 31.39 14.04 -1.12
C ALA A 314 31.06 12.54 -0.89
N ARG A 315 29.78 12.17 -0.82
CA ARG A 315 29.34 10.76 -0.74
C ARG A 315 29.74 9.95 -1.97
N VAL A 316 29.49 10.49 -3.17
CA VAL A 316 29.86 9.84 -4.43
C VAL A 316 31.39 9.68 -4.54
N ALA A 317 32.15 10.69 -4.13
CA ALA A 317 33.60 10.64 -4.15
C ALA A 317 34.17 9.61 -3.15
N LEU A 318 33.65 9.55 -1.94
CA LEU A 318 34.04 8.57 -0.90
C LEU A 318 33.70 7.14 -1.31
N ARG A 319 32.52 6.94 -1.91
CA ARG A 319 32.13 5.62 -2.43
C ARG A 319 33.05 5.16 -3.58
N LYS A 320 33.38 6.06 -4.51
CA LYS A 320 34.26 5.74 -5.65
C LYS A 320 35.73 5.55 -5.24
N ALA A 321 36.23 6.33 -4.27
CA ALA A 321 37.65 6.31 -3.91
C ALA A 321 38.01 5.26 -2.89
N PHE A 322 37.09 4.93 -1.97
CA PHE A 322 37.39 4.09 -0.79
C PHE A 322 36.38 2.96 -0.54
N GLY A 323 35.35 2.78 -1.39
CA GLY A 323 34.28 1.81 -1.16
C GLY A 323 33.47 2.07 0.13
N VAL A 324 33.55 3.30 0.66
CA VAL A 324 32.93 3.67 1.94
C VAL A 324 31.53 4.21 1.70
N GLU A 325 30.52 3.58 2.27
CA GLU A 325 29.16 4.05 2.29
C GLU A 325 28.88 4.79 3.60
N LEU A 326 28.64 6.09 3.53
CA LEU A 326 28.21 6.89 4.68
C LEU A 326 26.73 6.66 4.92
N VAL A 327 26.40 5.78 5.85
CA VAL A 327 25.03 5.62 6.34
C VAL A 327 24.71 6.79 7.26
N THR A 328 23.77 7.66 6.87
CA THR A 328 23.24 8.66 7.78
C THR A 328 22.28 7.96 8.75
N PRO A 329 22.32 8.31 10.07
CA PRO A 329 21.30 7.85 11.01
C PRO A 329 19.92 8.19 10.44
N GLN A 330 19.05 7.19 10.36
CA GLN A 330 17.69 7.36 9.85
C GLN A 330 16.93 8.29 10.81
N ARG A 331 16.48 9.44 10.33
CA ARG A 331 15.51 10.25 11.07
C ARG A 331 14.20 9.44 11.09
N GLY A 332 13.74 9.07 12.27
CA GLY A 332 12.51 8.32 12.51
C GLY A 332 12.70 6.96 13.16
N LEU A 333 13.94 6.43 13.25
CA LEU A 333 14.24 5.22 14.01
C LEU A 333 15.00 5.52 15.32
N ASP A 334 14.60 6.61 16.00
CA ASP A 334 15.16 6.97 17.30
C ASP A 334 14.66 6.06 18.44
N VAL A 335 13.84 5.07 18.11
CA VAL A 335 13.28 4.10 19.05
C VAL A 335 14.18 2.88 19.17
N ASP A 336 14.65 2.59 20.37
CA ASP A 336 15.24 1.30 20.70
C ASP A 336 14.11 0.29 20.90
N ARG A 337 13.80 -0.49 19.84
CA ARG A 337 12.71 -1.46 19.86
C ARG A 337 12.93 -2.59 20.85
N VAL A 338 14.17 -2.95 21.12
CA VAL A 338 14.51 -4.01 22.09
C VAL A 338 14.24 -3.57 23.54
N LEU A 339 14.52 -2.30 23.86
CA LEU A 339 14.39 -1.76 25.22
C LEU A 339 13.09 -1.00 25.46
N SER A 340 12.30 -0.72 24.42
CA SER A 340 11.02 -0.04 24.56
C SER A 340 9.94 -1.03 24.99
N ARG A 341 9.07 -0.59 25.92
CA ARG A 341 7.92 -1.37 26.40
C ARG A 341 6.68 -1.19 25.52
N ALA A 342 6.56 -0.03 24.86
CA ALA A 342 5.54 0.21 23.84
C ALA A 342 6.09 1.11 22.74
N PHE A 343 5.78 0.81 21.48
CA PHE A 343 6.24 1.60 20.32
C PHE A 343 5.41 1.30 19.06
N THR A 344 5.42 2.22 18.11
CA THR A 344 4.95 2.03 16.74
C THR A 344 6.17 1.86 15.84
N PRO A 345 6.31 0.75 15.09
CA PRO A 345 7.55 0.45 14.35
C PRO A 345 7.73 1.31 13.10
N THR A 346 6.63 1.59 12.36
CA THR A 346 6.62 2.41 11.14
C THR A 346 5.36 3.25 11.09
N VAL A 347 5.30 4.22 10.17
CA VAL A 347 4.11 5.07 9.97
C VAL A 347 2.94 4.28 9.37
N ALA A 348 3.22 3.20 8.64
CA ALA A 348 2.24 2.39 7.92
C ALA A 348 1.55 1.34 8.80
N SER A 349 2.12 0.99 9.96
CA SER A 349 1.57 -0.08 10.79
C SER A 349 0.27 0.28 11.49
N TYR A 350 0.00 1.56 11.73
CA TYR A 350 -1.10 2.08 12.58
C TYR A 350 -1.31 1.23 13.84
N GLY A 351 -0.22 0.68 14.37
CA GLY A 351 -0.24 -0.26 15.47
C GLY A 351 0.75 0.09 16.57
N VAL A 352 0.34 -0.14 17.81
CA VAL A 352 1.20 -0.06 18.99
C VAL A 352 1.54 -1.47 19.44
N TYR A 353 2.82 -1.79 19.41
CA TYR A 353 3.37 -3.06 19.90
C TYR A 353 3.81 -2.87 21.34
N THR A 354 3.42 -3.80 22.22
CA THR A 354 3.77 -3.74 23.65
C THR A 354 4.49 -5.01 24.09
N ARG A 355 5.32 -4.86 25.12
CA ARG A 355 5.97 -5.98 25.82
C ARG A 355 6.13 -5.63 27.31
N ASP A 356 6.02 -6.60 28.16
CA ASP A 356 6.15 -6.45 29.62
C ASP A 356 5.25 -5.31 30.17
N CYS A 357 4.04 -5.15 29.58
CA CYS A 357 3.00 -4.23 30.02
C CYS A 357 1.92 -5.01 30.76
N ASP A 358 1.55 -4.54 31.92
CA ASP A 358 0.37 -5.05 32.64
C ASP A 358 -0.92 -4.32 32.19
N ASP A 359 -2.07 -4.76 32.74
CA ASP A 359 -3.37 -4.20 32.37
C ASP A 359 -3.47 -2.68 32.68
N ALA A 360 -2.79 -2.20 33.71
CA ALA A 360 -2.76 -0.78 34.03
C ALA A 360 -1.94 0.03 33.02
N ASP A 361 -0.82 -0.53 32.56
CA ASP A 361 -0.02 0.03 31.47
C ASP A 361 -0.84 0.10 30.16
N LEU A 362 -1.53 -1.01 29.82
CA LEU A 362 -2.33 -1.06 28.60
C LEU A 362 -3.50 -0.06 28.65
N ALA A 363 -4.19 0.03 29.78
CA ALA A 363 -5.27 0.99 29.97
C ALA A 363 -4.75 2.44 29.83
N ARG A 364 -3.59 2.77 30.42
CA ARG A 364 -2.97 4.07 30.35
C ARG A 364 -2.53 4.45 28.92
N ILE A 365 -1.97 3.48 28.17
CA ILE A 365 -1.58 3.69 26.77
C ILE A 365 -2.81 3.99 25.94
N ARG A 366 -3.87 3.20 26.08
CA ARG A 366 -5.13 3.36 25.35
C ARG A 366 -5.77 4.73 25.64
N GLU A 367 -5.94 5.07 26.93
CA GLU A 367 -6.50 6.36 27.35
C GLU A 367 -5.72 7.54 26.76
N ALA A 368 -4.39 7.46 26.72
CA ALA A 368 -3.56 8.51 26.16
C ALA A 368 -3.72 8.62 24.63
N LEU A 369 -3.81 7.51 23.91
CA LEU A 369 -4.08 7.49 22.47
C LEU A 369 -5.47 8.08 22.16
N ASP A 370 -6.51 7.63 22.84
CA ASP A 370 -7.88 8.17 22.73
C ASP A 370 -7.94 9.66 23.14
N GLY A 371 -7.01 10.09 24.00
CA GLY A 371 -6.85 11.45 24.48
C GLY A 371 -6.13 12.39 23.51
N MET A 372 -5.55 11.93 22.41
CA MET A 372 -4.87 12.80 21.43
C MET A 372 -5.85 13.78 20.78
N ARG A 373 -5.52 15.08 20.79
CA ARG A 373 -6.40 16.14 20.28
C ARG A 373 -5.68 17.02 19.26
N LEU A 374 -6.45 17.44 18.24
CA LEU A 374 -6.06 18.48 17.30
C LEU A 374 -6.13 19.86 17.99
N ASP A 375 -5.60 20.89 17.34
CA ASP A 375 -5.64 22.28 17.83
C ASP A 375 -7.06 22.86 17.88
N ASP A 376 -8.03 22.27 17.16
CA ASP A 376 -9.45 22.60 17.18
C ASP A 376 -10.28 21.80 18.22
N GLY A 377 -9.64 20.89 18.96
CA GLY A 377 -10.26 20.07 20.00
C GLY A 377 -10.83 18.75 19.53
N ARG A 378 -10.89 18.47 18.21
CA ARG A 378 -11.28 17.15 17.69
C ARG A 378 -10.26 16.08 18.06
N THR A 379 -10.66 14.83 18.04
CA THR A 379 -9.75 13.68 18.22
C THR A 379 -8.75 13.61 17.06
N ALA A 380 -7.50 13.25 17.36
CA ALA A 380 -6.50 13.00 16.34
C ALA A 380 -6.59 11.55 15.80
N LEU A 381 -7.25 10.67 16.54
CA LEU A 381 -7.54 9.28 16.14
C LEU A 381 -9.05 9.08 16.16
N ASP A 382 -9.61 8.47 15.13
CA ASP A 382 -11.04 8.12 15.05
C ASP A 382 -11.38 6.91 15.91
N GLY A 383 -10.37 6.11 16.25
CA GLY A 383 -10.52 5.01 17.20
C GLY A 383 -9.20 4.32 17.52
N VAL A 384 -9.22 3.62 18.66
CA VAL A 384 -8.13 2.76 19.14
C VAL A 384 -8.76 1.46 19.64
N TRP A 385 -8.34 0.33 19.11
CA TRP A 385 -8.91 -0.98 19.40
C TRP A 385 -7.85 -2.01 19.71
N SER A 386 -8.15 -2.97 20.57
CA SER A 386 -7.51 -4.28 20.56
C SER A 386 -7.95 -5.08 19.33
N LEU A 387 -7.21 -6.10 18.95
CA LEU A 387 -7.56 -6.91 17.79
C LEU A 387 -8.90 -7.65 17.93
N PRO A 388 -9.25 -8.23 19.12
CA PRO A 388 -10.57 -8.80 19.34
C PRO A 388 -11.72 -7.79 19.26
N GLU A 389 -11.51 -6.54 19.70
CA GLU A 389 -12.55 -5.49 19.59
C GLU A 389 -12.82 -5.12 18.13
N LEU A 390 -11.79 -5.01 17.31
CA LEU A 390 -11.95 -4.59 15.91
C LEU A 390 -12.31 -5.75 14.99
N TYR A 391 -11.64 -6.89 15.13
CA TYR A 391 -11.71 -8.01 14.19
C TYR A 391 -12.35 -9.28 14.76
N GLY A 392 -12.84 -9.26 16.03
CA GLY A 392 -13.44 -10.42 16.68
C GLY A 392 -12.48 -11.60 16.91
N ARG A 393 -11.17 -11.38 16.73
CA ARG A 393 -10.15 -12.43 16.86
C ARG A 393 -8.81 -11.87 17.33
N GLU A 394 -8.01 -12.73 17.96
CA GLU A 394 -6.59 -12.49 18.19
C GLU A 394 -5.78 -12.74 16.90
N ALA A 395 -4.58 -12.17 16.83
CA ALA A 395 -3.62 -12.47 15.80
C ALA A 395 -2.40 -13.20 16.36
N ALA A 396 -1.81 -14.08 15.56
CA ALA A 396 -0.55 -14.71 15.95
C ALA A 396 0.61 -13.69 15.91
N PRO A 397 1.52 -13.71 16.89
CA PRO A 397 2.69 -12.84 16.91
C PRO A 397 3.61 -12.98 15.67
N PRO A 398 4.39 -11.92 15.36
CA PRO A 398 4.30 -10.58 15.94
C PRO A 398 3.10 -9.80 15.41
N ALA A 399 2.28 -9.28 16.31
CA ALA A 399 1.08 -8.49 16.00
C ALA A 399 1.00 -7.29 16.95
N PRO A 400 0.37 -6.16 16.55
CA PRO A 400 0.17 -5.03 17.44
C PRO A 400 -0.80 -5.39 18.57
N THR A 401 -0.60 -4.80 19.74
CA THR A 401 -1.53 -4.91 20.88
C THR A 401 -2.77 -4.04 20.65
N PHE A 402 -2.53 -2.84 20.12
CA PHE A 402 -3.57 -1.91 19.69
C PHE A 402 -3.35 -1.52 18.24
N VAL A 403 -4.43 -1.38 17.51
CA VAL A 403 -4.47 -0.70 16.22
C VAL A 403 -5.26 0.58 16.37
N PHE A 404 -4.93 1.60 15.59
CA PHE A 404 -5.62 2.87 15.60
C PHE A 404 -5.91 3.36 14.19
N ALA A 405 -6.99 4.10 14.03
CA ALA A 405 -7.31 4.82 12.81
C ALA A 405 -7.01 6.31 13.02
N PRO A 406 -6.12 6.93 12.24
CA PRO A 406 -5.96 8.38 12.25
C PRO A 406 -7.24 9.06 11.75
N ALA A 407 -7.60 10.19 12.35
CA ALA A 407 -8.71 11.01 11.88
C ALA A 407 -8.38 11.61 10.50
N ILE A 408 -9.43 11.95 9.73
CA ILE A 408 -9.27 12.53 8.38
C ILE A 408 -8.34 13.74 8.45
N GLY A 409 -7.33 13.75 7.60
CA GLY A 409 -6.31 14.79 7.52
C GLY A 409 -5.15 14.63 8.50
N VAL A 410 -5.13 13.56 9.30
CA VAL A 410 -4.06 13.29 10.25
C VAL A 410 -3.13 12.20 9.72
N ARG A 411 -1.86 12.53 9.54
CA ARG A 411 -0.85 11.54 9.20
C ARG A 411 -0.11 11.06 10.46
N PRO A 412 -0.07 9.76 10.74
CA PRO A 412 0.76 9.23 11.82
C PRO A 412 2.26 9.44 11.57
N SER A 413 3.01 9.49 12.65
CA SER A 413 4.47 9.63 12.62
C SER A 413 5.10 8.85 13.76
N VAL A 414 6.21 8.20 13.45
CA VAL A 414 7.03 7.47 14.42
C VAL A 414 8.07 8.35 15.11
N ASN A 415 8.16 9.62 14.75
CA ASN A 415 9.11 10.54 15.34
C ASN A 415 8.80 10.80 16.82
N ILE A 416 9.85 10.84 17.65
CA ILE A 416 9.74 11.25 19.05
C ILE A 416 9.79 12.78 19.09
N ARG A 417 8.62 13.42 19.10
CA ARG A 417 8.48 14.90 19.11
C ARG A 417 7.41 15.37 20.07
N SER A 418 7.55 16.60 20.54
CA SER A 418 6.56 17.37 21.27
C SER A 418 6.36 18.73 20.56
N PRO A 419 5.12 19.21 20.37
CA PRO A 419 3.88 18.57 20.81
C PRO A 419 3.60 17.26 20.06
N VAL A 420 2.85 16.35 20.69
CA VAL A 420 2.52 15.03 20.10
C VAL A 420 1.58 15.11 18.89
N VAL A 421 0.86 16.22 18.73
CA VAL A 421 0.10 16.56 17.53
C VAL A 421 0.53 17.94 17.07
N GLU A 422 0.91 18.07 15.81
CA GLU A 422 1.28 19.35 15.21
C GLU A 422 0.52 19.61 13.92
N ARG A 423 0.13 20.86 13.70
CA ARG A 423 -0.46 21.30 12.45
C ARG A 423 0.59 21.38 11.35
N VAL A 424 0.26 20.87 10.16
CA VAL A 424 1.13 20.98 8.99
C VAL A 424 1.22 22.42 8.52
N ARG A 425 2.44 22.92 8.32
CA ARG A 425 2.69 24.32 7.93
C ARG A 425 2.66 24.54 6.42
N THR A 426 2.91 23.49 5.65
CA THR A 426 2.91 23.53 4.18
C THR A 426 1.74 22.67 3.69
N HIS A 427 0.67 23.29 3.27
CA HIS A 427 -0.49 22.62 2.69
C HIS A 427 -0.17 22.03 1.31
N GLY A 428 -0.93 21.03 0.91
CA GLY A 428 -0.95 20.53 -0.45
C GLY A 428 -0.65 19.05 -0.62
N ARG A 429 -0.10 18.39 0.40
CA ARG A 429 0.13 16.94 0.39
C ARG A 429 -1.15 16.17 0.69
N GLY A 430 -1.21 14.91 0.25
CA GLY A 430 -2.25 13.97 0.64
C GLY A 430 -1.85 13.12 1.84
N ALA A 431 -2.85 12.74 2.62
CA ALA A 431 -2.79 11.71 3.65
C ALA A 431 -3.82 10.63 3.33
N HIS A 432 -3.59 9.41 3.80
CA HIS A 432 -4.56 8.32 3.61
C HIS A 432 -5.83 8.56 4.43
N GLN A 433 -6.96 8.13 3.86
CA GLN A 433 -8.24 7.97 4.55
C GLN A 433 -8.79 6.58 4.27
N ARG A 434 -9.72 6.12 5.12
CA ARG A 434 -10.24 4.77 5.07
C ARG A 434 -11.10 4.50 3.84
N ASP A 435 -11.82 5.52 3.37
CA ASP A 435 -12.83 5.41 2.33
C ASP A 435 -12.20 5.48 0.94
N GLY A 436 -12.14 4.33 0.28
CA GLY A 436 -11.77 4.18 -1.12
C GLY A 436 -13.01 4.15 -2.03
N ILE A 437 -12.84 3.63 -3.24
CA ILE A 437 -13.89 3.52 -4.25
C ILE A 437 -14.09 2.07 -4.69
N VAL A 438 -15.31 1.75 -5.12
CA VAL A 438 -15.62 0.56 -5.90
C VAL A 438 -16.62 0.89 -6.99
N LEU A 439 -16.38 0.39 -8.21
CA LEU A 439 -17.30 0.40 -9.34
C LEU A 439 -17.28 -0.98 -9.98
N LEU A 440 -18.47 -1.54 -10.24
CA LEU A 440 -18.63 -2.80 -10.94
C LEU A 440 -19.48 -2.59 -12.18
N GLY A 441 -19.10 -3.26 -13.28
CA GLY A 441 -19.88 -3.27 -14.51
C GLY A 441 -19.72 -4.58 -15.26
N GLY A 442 -20.67 -4.92 -16.12
CA GLY A 442 -20.62 -6.13 -16.91
C GLY A 442 -21.86 -7.02 -16.74
N PRO A 443 -21.80 -8.28 -17.22
CA PRO A 443 -22.97 -9.15 -17.24
C PRO A 443 -23.54 -9.42 -15.84
N GLY A 444 -24.83 -9.14 -15.68
CA GLY A 444 -25.56 -9.40 -14.43
C GLY A 444 -25.36 -8.35 -13.33
N VAL A 445 -24.52 -7.34 -13.55
CA VAL A 445 -24.38 -6.21 -12.60
C VAL A 445 -25.59 -5.29 -12.75
N GLU A 446 -26.13 -4.81 -11.64
CA GLU A 446 -27.22 -3.85 -11.59
C GLU A 446 -26.72 -2.44 -11.27
N ARG A 447 -27.52 -1.47 -11.68
CA ARG A 447 -27.32 -0.07 -11.31
C ARG A 447 -27.76 0.13 -9.86
N VAL A 448 -26.80 0.16 -8.94
CA VAL A 448 -27.05 0.31 -7.50
C VAL A 448 -25.91 1.03 -6.80
N GLU A 449 -26.24 1.80 -5.77
CA GLU A 449 -25.25 2.35 -4.85
C GLU A 449 -25.01 1.37 -3.69
N LEU A 450 -23.76 1.00 -3.48
CA LEU A 450 -23.32 0.10 -2.41
C LEU A 450 -23.04 0.91 -1.14
N HIS A 451 -23.75 0.62 -0.06
CA HIS A 451 -23.67 1.42 1.17
C HIS A 451 -22.76 0.82 2.27
N SER A 452 -22.28 -0.40 2.10
CA SER A 452 -21.50 -1.11 3.13
C SER A 452 -20.52 -2.13 2.55
N ALA A 453 -19.86 -1.75 1.45
CA ALA A 453 -18.84 -2.61 0.85
C ALA A 453 -17.50 -2.42 1.56
N ALA A 454 -16.87 -3.52 1.96
CA ALA A 454 -15.53 -3.53 2.51
C ALA A 454 -14.55 -4.19 1.53
N LEU A 455 -13.29 -3.80 1.61
CA LEU A 455 -12.25 -4.25 0.66
C LEU A 455 -12.14 -5.78 0.60
N TYR A 456 -12.26 -6.46 1.73
CA TYR A 456 -12.20 -7.93 1.80
C TYR A 456 -13.47 -8.63 1.25
N ASP A 457 -14.56 -7.90 0.95
CA ASP A 457 -15.75 -8.45 0.27
C ASP A 457 -15.49 -8.79 -1.19
N LEU A 458 -14.47 -8.17 -1.80
CA LEU A 458 -14.18 -8.36 -3.22
C LEU A 458 -13.62 -9.75 -3.52
N CYS A 459 -12.82 -10.34 -2.63
CA CYS A 459 -12.32 -11.70 -2.78
C CYS A 459 -13.46 -12.73 -2.90
N PRO A 460 -14.37 -12.88 -1.91
CA PRO A 460 -15.51 -13.81 -2.04
C PRO A 460 -16.46 -13.44 -3.18
N THR A 461 -16.60 -12.17 -3.52
CA THR A 461 -17.43 -11.72 -4.65
C THR A 461 -16.85 -12.17 -6.00
N LEU A 462 -15.56 -12.02 -6.22
CA LEU A 462 -14.87 -12.47 -7.43
C LEU A 462 -14.93 -13.99 -7.56
N LEU A 463 -14.63 -14.73 -6.48
CA LEU A 463 -14.67 -16.19 -6.46
C LEU A 463 -16.09 -16.71 -6.76
N TRP A 464 -17.11 -16.14 -6.10
CA TRP A 464 -18.51 -16.48 -6.38
C TRP A 464 -18.91 -16.17 -7.82
N TYR A 465 -18.57 -14.98 -8.32
CA TYR A 465 -18.91 -14.60 -9.69
C TYR A 465 -18.29 -15.56 -10.73
N MET A 466 -17.09 -16.03 -10.47
CA MET A 466 -16.39 -17.02 -11.29
C MET A 466 -16.83 -18.46 -11.01
N ASN A 467 -17.79 -18.69 -10.12
CA ASN A 467 -18.21 -20.03 -9.67
C ASN A 467 -17.03 -20.88 -9.14
N ALA A 468 -16.08 -20.23 -8.49
CA ALA A 468 -14.95 -20.83 -7.80
C ALA A 468 -15.24 -21.02 -6.29
N PRO A 469 -14.48 -21.88 -5.59
CA PRO A 469 -14.68 -22.08 -4.15
C PRO A 469 -14.36 -20.83 -3.33
N VAL A 470 -15.28 -20.46 -2.41
CA VAL A 470 -15.15 -19.34 -1.47
C VAL A 470 -14.71 -19.88 -0.10
N PRO A 471 -13.66 -19.33 0.54
CA PRO A 471 -13.27 -19.76 1.88
C PRO A 471 -14.38 -19.49 2.91
N ALA A 472 -14.74 -20.52 3.67
CA ALA A 472 -15.81 -20.44 4.68
C ALA A 472 -15.46 -19.53 5.88
N ASP A 473 -14.16 -19.26 6.09
CA ASP A 473 -13.63 -18.39 7.14
C ASP A 473 -13.22 -17.00 6.63
N SER A 474 -13.68 -16.60 5.43
CA SER A 474 -13.56 -15.23 4.93
C SER A 474 -14.20 -14.25 5.92
N ASP A 475 -13.55 -13.13 6.19
CA ASP A 475 -14.14 -12.01 6.92
C ASP A 475 -15.08 -11.20 6.02
N GLY A 476 -14.89 -11.31 4.69
CA GLY A 476 -15.72 -10.68 3.69
C GLY A 476 -16.95 -11.51 3.32
N ARG A 477 -17.92 -10.85 2.70
CA ARG A 477 -19.15 -11.42 2.17
C ARG A 477 -19.24 -11.23 0.65
N VAL A 478 -20.08 -11.99 -0.01
CA VAL A 478 -20.41 -11.73 -1.41
C VAL A 478 -21.33 -10.50 -1.49
N LEU A 479 -21.01 -9.55 -2.35
CA LEU A 479 -21.79 -8.34 -2.61
C LEU A 479 -22.98 -8.64 -3.54
N PHE A 480 -23.91 -9.49 -3.07
CA PHE A 480 -25.08 -9.92 -3.87
C PHE A 480 -25.92 -8.76 -4.37
N GLU A 481 -25.98 -7.67 -3.61
CA GLU A 481 -26.72 -6.44 -3.96
C GLU A 481 -26.19 -5.74 -5.21
N ALA A 482 -24.97 -6.04 -5.64
CA ALA A 482 -24.39 -5.54 -6.89
C ALA A 482 -24.97 -6.26 -8.13
N PHE A 483 -25.68 -7.37 -7.95
CA PHE A 483 -26.04 -8.28 -9.03
C PHE A 483 -27.54 -8.49 -9.12
N SER A 484 -28.03 -8.74 -10.34
CA SER A 484 -29.43 -9.08 -10.58
C SER A 484 -29.82 -10.40 -9.90
N ALA A 485 -31.08 -10.54 -9.54
CA ALA A 485 -31.61 -11.77 -8.97
C ALA A 485 -31.35 -12.98 -9.89
N GLN A 486 -31.40 -12.80 -11.21
CA GLN A 486 -31.05 -13.85 -12.16
C GLN A 486 -29.58 -14.25 -12.03
N ALA A 487 -28.66 -13.30 -12.03
CA ALA A 487 -27.22 -13.59 -11.89
C ALA A 487 -26.89 -14.25 -10.55
N ALA A 488 -27.60 -13.88 -9.48
CA ALA A 488 -27.46 -14.48 -8.17
C ALA A 488 -28.01 -15.91 -8.12
N ASN A 489 -29.14 -16.19 -8.79
CA ASN A 489 -29.72 -17.53 -8.84
C ASN A 489 -28.96 -18.50 -9.75
N ASP A 490 -28.25 -18.00 -10.75
CA ASP A 490 -27.47 -18.81 -11.70
C ASP A 490 -26.13 -19.32 -11.09
N ARG A 491 -25.78 -18.87 -9.87
CA ARG A 491 -24.52 -19.19 -9.20
C ARG A 491 -24.77 -19.63 -7.76
N GLU A 492 -24.10 -20.66 -7.35
CA GLU A 492 -24.09 -21.12 -5.96
C GLU A 492 -22.82 -20.66 -5.24
N VAL A 493 -22.91 -20.36 -3.95
CA VAL A 493 -21.72 -20.17 -3.10
C VAL A 493 -21.15 -21.55 -2.80
N ARG A 494 -20.04 -21.88 -3.43
CA ARG A 494 -19.31 -23.13 -3.21
C ARG A 494 -18.30 -22.89 -2.08
N GLU A 495 -18.61 -23.29 -0.88
CA GLU A 495 -17.69 -23.12 0.26
C GLU A 495 -16.54 -24.13 0.20
N THR A 496 -15.35 -23.68 0.61
CA THR A 496 -14.19 -24.54 0.86
C THR A 496 -13.63 -24.26 2.25
N ALA A 497 -13.05 -25.30 2.88
CA ALA A 497 -12.30 -25.09 4.09
C ALA A 497 -11.04 -24.27 3.77
N ASP A 498 -10.63 -23.39 4.69
CA ASP A 498 -9.36 -22.67 4.54
C ASP A 498 -8.21 -23.68 4.43
N VAL A 499 -7.47 -23.58 3.36
CA VAL A 499 -6.25 -24.35 3.16
C VAL A 499 -5.08 -23.47 3.59
N ASN A 500 -4.78 -23.51 4.89
CA ASN A 500 -3.60 -22.84 5.42
C ASN A 500 -2.34 -23.47 4.80
N ARG A 501 -1.74 -22.82 3.81
CA ARG A 501 -0.58 -23.35 3.08
C ARG A 501 0.71 -22.89 3.70
N ALA A 502 1.60 -23.84 3.99
CA ALA A 502 2.99 -23.52 4.28
C ALA A 502 3.61 -22.92 3.01
N ARG A 503 3.91 -21.63 3.02
CA ARG A 503 4.59 -20.94 1.93
C ARG A 503 6.09 -21.01 2.11
N GLN A 504 6.81 -21.20 1.00
CA GLN A 504 8.27 -21.14 1.05
C GLN A 504 8.70 -19.68 1.23
N ALA A 505 9.62 -19.46 2.15
CA ALA A 505 10.23 -18.16 2.34
C ALA A 505 10.89 -17.72 1.02
N VAL A 506 10.39 -16.63 0.46
CA VAL A 506 11.05 -15.95 -0.66
C VAL A 506 12.23 -15.20 -0.08
N THR A 507 13.43 -15.39 -0.64
CA THR A 507 14.56 -14.53 -0.30
C THR A 507 14.25 -13.14 -0.87
N VAL A 508 13.75 -12.25 -0.04
CA VAL A 508 13.52 -10.86 -0.43
C VAL A 508 14.87 -10.24 -0.74
N ALA A 509 15.00 -9.62 -1.92
CA ALA A 509 16.18 -8.86 -2.32
C ALA A 509 16.54 -7.82 -1.25
N SER A 510 17.79 -7.35 -1.24
CA SER A 510 18.38 -6.54 -0.17
C SER A 510 17.39 -5.53 0.44
N SER A 511 17.14 -5.64 1.74
CA SER A 511 16.22 -4.77 2.49
C SER A 511 16.47 -3.27 2.26
N GLY A 512 17.69 -2.87 1.93
CA GLY A 512 18.09 -1.47 1.78
C GLY A 512 17.48 -0.73 0.58
N GLU A 513 17.23 -1.40 -0.54
CA GLU A 513 16.61 -0.75 -1.72
C GLU A 513 15.10 -0.60 -1.53
N VAL A 514 14.44 -1.63 -1.01
CA VAL A 514 13.01 -1.56 -0.64
C VAL A 514 12.78 -0.48 0.41
N GLU A 515 13.63 -0.43 1.45
CA GLU A 515 13.58 0.63 2.46
C GLU A 515 13.76 2.03 1.84
N GLN A 516 14.64 2.18 0.84
CA GLN A 516 14.85 3.47 0.18
C GLN A 516 13.59 3.89 -0.62
N ARG A 517 12.95 2.96 -1.34
CA ARG A 517 11.69 3.21 -2.05
C ARG A 517 10.58 3.63 -1.08
N LEU A 518 10.43 2.91 0.04
CA LEU A 518 9.45 3.26 1.08
C LEU A 518 9.71 4.64 1.72
N ARG A 519 11.00 5.03 1.86
CA ARG A 519 11.36 6.38 2.36
C ARG A 519 11.06 7.47 1.35
N ASP A 520 11.31 7.24 0.07
CA ASP A 520 11.03 8.22 -0.99
C ASP A 520 9.53 8.50 -1.08
N LEU A 521 8.70 7.49 -0.79
CA LEU A 521 7.24 7.58 -0.66
C LEU A 521 6.79 8.21 0.67
N GLY A 522 7.65 8.29 1.66
CA GLY A 522 7.31 8.81 2.99
C GLY A 522 6.70 7.76 3.94
N TYR A 523 6.85 6.47 3.61
CA TYR A 523 6.35 5.32 4.38
C TYR A 523 7.29 4.89 5.51
N LEU A 524 8.54 5.38 5.52
CA LEU A 524 9.55 5.15 6.56
C LEU A 524 10.19 6.44 7.05
#